data_434717a84cb873f5906329a174b78346
#
_entry.id   434717a84cb873f5906329a174b78346
#
_cell.length_a   1.000
_cell.length_b   1.000
_cell.length_c   1.000
_cell.angle_alpha   90.00
_cell.angle_beta   90.00
_cell.angle_gamma   90.00
#
_symmetry.space_group_name_H-M   'P 1'
#
loop_
_entity.id
_entity.type
_entity.pdbx_description
1 polymer ?
#
loop_
_entity_poly.entity_id
_entity_poly.type
_entity_poly.pdbx_seq_one_letter_code
_entity_poly.pdbx_strand_id
1 'polypeptide(L)'
;MGIYRYQKVDAFTSDTSAGNPAACIFLDEEQSLSEEAMLEIARQHKGFVSEVVYCRMHGGVFLTYYSSECEVNFCGHGTIACMYSLVKNTASLSACSEIPIHTNRMGQLTVYNRIRDQDAVFISAPKPAYIASSLQAADISAPLRLSDEDISREFPLEVIDAGLITLIVPLNSFQKLVSIYPDEPGLKEFCLQNDIDIILIFSLDPVDTNNIAHTRVFAPKFGYLEDPATGSGNSAFGYYMLKHDIWNGSLCSIEQGGNNRVFNSIKLQFQDDLLLFGGKATIRIDGVYYY
;
A
#
# COMPACT_ATOMS: atom_id res chain seq x y z
N MET A 1 25.84 16.79 -14.31
CA MET A 1 24.66 17.14 -13.46
C MET A 1 23.44 17.03 -14.34
N GLY A 2 22.64 15.99 -14.13
CA GLY A 2 21.39 15.78 -14.84
C GLY A 2 20.25 16.61 -14.20
N ILE A 3 19.22 16.91 -14.99
CA ILE A 3 17.99 17.58 -14.52
C ILE A 3 16.85 16.64 -14.90
N TYR A 4 16.09 16.20 -13.90
CA TYR A 4 15.04 15.22 -14.07
C TYR A 4 13.70 15.80 -13.60
N ARG A 5 12.62 15.53 -14.32
CA ARG A 5 11.29 15.87 -13.83
C ARG A 5 11.00 15.05 -12.58
N TYR A 6 10.53 15.72 -11.53
CA TYR A 6 10.33 15.16 -10.19
C TYR A 6 8.95 15.49 -9.66
N GLN A 7 8.33 14.50 -9.03
CA GLN A 7 7.13 14.72 -8.23
C GLN A 7 7.22 13.94 -6.91
N LYS A 8 6.76 14.56 -5.82
CA LYS A 8 6.40 13.85 -4.60
C LYS A 8 4.88 13.70 -4.60
N VAL A 9 4.43 12.44 -4.62
CA VAL A 9 3.01 12.09 -4.76
C VAL A 9 2.62 11.17 -3.60
N ASP A 10 1.55 11.53 -2.90
CA ASP A 10 1.02 10.73 -1.79
C ASP A 10 -0.12 9.86 -2.31
N ALA A 11 0.05 8.53 -2.28
CA ALA A 11 -0.97 7.57 -2.68
C ALA A 11 -2.02 7.35 -1.58
N PHE A 12 -3.20 6.88 -1.97
CA PHE A 12 -4.31 6.53 -1.08
C PHE A 12 -4.83 7.71 -0.25
N THR A 13 -4.73 8.92 -0.78
CA THR A 13 -5.28 10.09 -0.11
C THR A 13 -6.81 10.09 -0.14
N SER A 14 -7.41 10.45 0.98
CA SER A 14 -8.74 11.05 1.03
C SER A 14 -8.58 12.57 1.12
N ASP A 15 -9.61 13.36 1.08
CA ASP A 15 -9.61 14.83 1.11
C ASP A 15 -8.27 15.50 1.49
N THR A 16 -8.00 15.63 2.81
CA THR A 16 -6.80 16.28 3.35
C THR A 16 -5.84 15.31 4.03
N SER A 17 -6.04 13.99 3.85
CA SER A 17 -5.16 12.99 4.46
C SER A 17 -3.73 13.06 3.94
N ALA A 18 -2.79 12.54 4.72
CA ALA A 18 -1.37 12.55 4.35
C ALA A 18 -1.07 11.61 3.17
N GLY A 19 -1.77 10.47 3.08
CA GLY A 19 -1.46 9.42 2.11
C GLY A 19 -0.19 8.64 2.45
N ASN A 20 0.26 7.82 1.50
CA ASN A 20 1.54 7.12 1.55
C ASN A 20 2.48 7.74 0.50
N PRO A 21 3.59 8.39 0.92
CA PRO A 21 4.42 9.19 0.04
C PRO A 21 5.36 8.35 -0.83
N ALA A 22 5.39 8.66 -2.13
CA ALA A 22 6.40 8.19 -3.07
C ALA A 22 7.03 9.37 -3.82
N ALA A 23 8.32 9.27 -4.17
CA ALA A 23 8.94 10.15 -5.13
C ALA A 23 8.85 9.52 -6.53
N CYS A 24 8.50 10.30 -7.54
CA CYS A 24 8.45 9.89 -8.93
C CYS A 24 9.46 10.70 -9.74
N ILE A 25 10.41 10.02 -10.37
CA ILE A 25 11.39 10.61 -11.28
C ILE A 25 11.04 10.15 -12.70
N PHE A 26 10.76 11.10 -13.56
CA PHE A 26 10.39 10.83 -14.94
C PHE A 26 11.63 11.00 -15.82
N LEU A 27 11.96 9.98 -16.59
CA LEU A 27 13.11 9.93 -17.49
C LEU A 27 12.63 10.13 -18.93
N ASP A 28 13.16 11.13 -19.59
CA ASP A 28 12.98 11.35 -21.03
C ASP A 28 13.74 10.28 -21.83
N GLU A 29 13.46 10.18 -23.13
CA GLU A 29 14.04 9.14 -24.00
C GLU A 29 15.59 9.13 -24.02
N GLU A 30 16.22 10.31 -23.94
CA GLU A 30 17.66 10.48 -23.95
C GLU A 30 18.29 10.36 -22.55
N GLN A 31 17.49 10.31 -21.50
CA GLN A 31 17.97 10.23 -20.11
C GLN A 31 18.12 8.79 -19.66
N SER A 32 19.20 8.53 -18.96
CA SER A 32 19.45 7.25 -18.30
C SER A 32 20.08 7.47 -16.93
N LEU A 33 19.74 6.59 -16.00
CA LEU A 33 20.39 6.48 -14.70
C LEU A 33 20.90 5.05 -14.56
N SER A 34 22.11 4.88 -14.03
CA SER A 34 22.59 3.56 -13.65
C SER A 34 21.87 3.06 -12.38
N GLU A 35 21.93 1.76 -12.11
CA GLU A 35 21.33 1.18 -10.89
C GLU A 35 21.93 1.82 -9.62
N GLU A 36 23.25 2.11 -9.62
CA GLU A 36 23.92 2.78 -8.52
C GLU A 36 23.40 4.21 -8.32
N ALA A 37 23.17 4.95 -9.42
CA ALA A 37 22.64 6.30 -9.37
C ALA A 37 21.19 6.29 -8.84
N MET A 38 20.36 5.35 -9.30
CA MET A 38 18.99 5.18 -8.81
C MET A 38 18.96 4.87 -7.31
N LEU A 39 19.83 3.98 -6.85
CA LEU A 39 19.94 3.65 -5.42
C LEU A 39 20.43 4.84 -4.60
N GLU A 40 21.41 5.59 -5.09
CA GLU A 40 21.94 6.76 -4.38
C GLU A 40 20.88 7.86 -4.24
N ILE A 41 20.13 8.12 -5.30
CA ILE A 41 18.99 9.05 -5.25
C ILE A 41 17.96 8.56 -4.21
N ALA A 42 17.63 7.27 -4.18
CA ALA A 42 16.69 6.73 -3.20
C ALA A 42 17.21 6.88 -1.76
N ARG A 43 18.52 6.71 -1.54
CA ARG A 43 19.15 6.98 -0.23
C ARG A 43 19.02 8.44 0.21
N GLN A 44 19.16 9.38 -0.72
CA GLN A 44 18.97 10.81 -0.44
C GLN A 44 17.53 11.17 -0.08
N HIS A 45 16.57 10.31 -0.41
CA HIS A 45 15.16 10.46 -0.06
C HIS A 45 14.77 9.74 1.24
N LYS A 46 15.71 9.05 1.91
CA LYS A 46 15.44 8.32 3.17
C LYS A 46 14.83 9.24 4.23
N GLY A 47 13.69 8.82 4.78
CA GLY A 47 12.93 9.58 5.79
C GLY A 47 12.02 10.65 5.19
N PHE A 48 12.03 10.87 3.87
CA PHE A 48 11.13 11.78 3.18
C PHE A 48 10.05 11.02 2.40
N VAL A 49 10.42 9.92 1.74
CA VAL A 49 9.52 8.93 1.13
C VAL A 49 10.05 7.53 1.42
N SER A 50 9.19 6.53 1.32
CA SER A 50 9.59 5.13 1.49
C SER A 50 10.32 4.62 0.25
N GLU A 51 9.82 4.92 -0.95
CA GLU A 51 10.38 4.50 -2.23
C GLU A 51 10.41 5.62 -3.25
N VAL A 52 11.38 5.46 -4.19
CA VAL A 52 11.50 6.26 -5.41
C VAL A 52 11.08 5.41 -6.60
N VAL A 53 10.16 5.92 -7.40
CA VAL A 53 9.69 5.33 -8.64
C VAL A 53 10.39 6.02 -9.81
N TYR A 54 11.12 5.28 -10.61
CA TYR A 54 11.68 5.75 -11.87
C TYR A 54 10.73 5.36 -12.99
N CYS A 55 10.24 6.34 -13.70
CA CYS A 55 9.27 6.16 -14.77
C CYS A 55 9.84 6.58 -16.12
N ARG A 56 9.79 5.70 -17.11
CA ARG A 56 10.12 5.97 -18.49
C ARG A 56 8.92 5.71 -19.38
N MET A 57 8.66 6.64 -20.29
CA MET A 57 7.59 6.52 -21.29
C MET A 57 8.20 6.45 -22.69
N HIS A 58 8.51 5.25 -23.18
CA HIS A 58 8.98 5.01 -24.53
C HIS A 58 8.43 3.69 -25.07
N GLY A 59 7.49 3.75 -26.01
CA GLY A 59 6.78 2.55 -26.48
C GLY A 59 5.91 1.85 -25.44
N GLY A 60 5.72 2.46 -24.27
CA GLY A 60 4.99 1.94 -23.12
C GLY A 60 5.37 2.67 -21.85
N VAL A 61 4.80 2.26 -20.71
CA VAL A 61 5.14 2.77 -19.39
C VAL A 61 6.03 1.76 -18.68
N PHE A 62 7.23 2.15 -18.29
CA PHE A 62 8.20 1.32 -17.59
C PHE A 62 8.46 1.91 -16.21
N LEU A 63 8.31 1.09 -15.16
CA LEU A 63 8.50 1.49 -13.78
C LEU A 63 9.59 0.64 -13.11
N THR A 64 10.48 1.30 -12.39
CA THR A 64 11.49 0.66 -11.53
C THR A 64 11.40 1.30 -10.15
N TYR A 65 11.56 0.52 -9.10
CA TYR A 65 11.32 0.95 -7.73
C TYR A 65 12.56 0.73 -6.87
N TYR A 66 12.93 1.74 -6.10
CA TYR A 66 14.04 1.67 -5.14
C TYR A 66 13.62 2.17 -3.78
N SER A 67 13.89 1.36 -2.76
CA SER A 67 13.99 1.82 -1.38
C SER A 67 15.36 2.45 -1.14
N SER A 68 15.59 3.01 0.05
CA SER A 68 16.94 3.51 0.41
C SER A 68 17.99 2.40 0.54
N GLU A 69 17.61 1.12 0.51
CA GLU A 69 18.50 -0.01 0.72
C GLU A 69 18.78 -0.80 -0.56
N CYS A 70 17.79 -0.95 -1.43
CA CYS A 70 17.90 -1.76 -2.64
C CYS A 70 16.77 -1.46 -3.65
N GLU A 71 16.92 -2.01 -4.86
CA GLU A 71 15.79 -2.16 -5.78
C GLU A 71 14.76 -3.08 -5.16
N VAL A 72 13.47 -2.69 -5.18
CA VAL A 72 12.36 -3.52 -4.73
C VAL A 72 11.61 -4.11 -5.91
N ASN A 73 11.14 -5.34 -5.77
CA ASN A 73 10.50 -6.06 -6.87
C ASN A 73 9.23 -5.35 -7.37
N PHE A 74 8.47 -4.79 -6.44
CA PHE A 74 7.24 -4.08 -6.72
C PHE A 74 6.87 -3.16 -5.55
N CYS A 75 6.30 -2.00 -5.89
CA CYS A 75 5.81 -1.02 -4.91
C CYS A 75 4.38 -0.60 -5.28
N GLY A 76 3.38 -1.09 -4.53
CA GLY A 76 1.97 -0.83 -4.81
C GLY A 76 1.63 0.66 -4.72
N HIS A 77 1.97 1.32 -3.58
CA HIS A 77 1.67 2.75 -3.41
C HIS A 77 2.45 3.64 -4.39
N GLY A 78 3.72 3.28 -4.69
CA GLY A 78 4.51 3.99 -5.70
C GLY A 78 3.89 3.87 -7.10
N THR A 79 3.38 2.69 -7.47
CA THR A 79 2.65 2.49 -8.73
C THR A 79 1.38 3.35 -8.78
N ILE A 80 0.55 3.32 -7.72
CA ILE A 80 -0.66 4.15 -7.63
C ILE A 80 -0.31 5.63 -7.72
N ALA A 81 0.71 6.10 -6.98
CA ALA A 81 1.16 7.49 -7.00
C ALA A 81 1.58 7.95 -8.40
N CYS A 82 2.50 7.21 -9.02
CA CYS A 82 3.05 7.54 -10.34
C CYS A 82 1.98 7.48 -11.43
N MET A 83 1.21 6.39 -11.49
CA MET A 83 0.21 6.17 -12.54
C MET A 83 -0.98 7.12 -12.41
N TYR A 84 -1.42 7.44 -11.20
CA TYR A 84 -2.48 8.44 -11.02
C TYR A 84 -2.05 9.81 -11.56
N SER A 85 -0.82 10.25 -11.27
CA SER A 85 -0.28 11.48 -11.82
C SER A 85 -0.15 11.42 -13.35
N LEU A 86 0.41 10.34 -13.90
CA LEU A 86 0.57 10.17 -15.34
C LEU A 86 -0.77 10.20 -16.08
N VAL A 87 -1.76 9.45 -15.63
CA VAL A 87 -3.08 9.36 -16.25
C VAL A 87 -3.77 10.72 -16.26
N LYS A 88 -3.69 11.48 -15.18
CA LYS A 88 -4.28 12.83 -15.12
C LYS A 88 -3.62 13.83 -16.06
N ASN A 89 -2.31 13.68 -16.29
CA ASN A 89 -1.52 14.66 -17.02
C ASN A 89 -1.20 14.24 -18.47
N THR A 90 -1.62 13.03 -18.91
CA THR A 90 -1.32 12.50 -20.25
C THR A 90 -2.61 12.11 -20.97
N ALA A 91 -3.00 12.86 -22.00
CA ALA A 91 -4.27 12.67 -22.70
C ALA A 91 -4.43 11.26 -23.28
N SER A 92 -3.37 10.66 -23.83
CA SER A 92 -3.39 9.30 -24.37
C SER A 92 -3.67 8.24 -23.29
N LEU A 93 -3.10 8.38 -22.10
CA LEU A 93 -3.35 7.47 -20.98
C LEU A 93 -4.72 7.69 -20.34
N SER A 94 -5.16 8.95 -20.26
CA SER A 94 -6.48 9.30 -19.72
C SER A 94 -7.63 8.69 -20.53
N ALA A 95 -7.43 8.44 -21.82
CA ALA A 95 -8.43 7.81 -22.70
C ALA A 95 -8.50 6.27 -22.56
N CYS A 96 -7.48 5.64 -21.97
CA CYS A 96 -7.41 4.19 -21.81
C CYS A 96 -8.04 3.76 -20.47
N SER A 97 -8.89 2.73 -20.50
CA SER A 97 -9.44 2.09 -19.29
C SER A 97 -8.44 1.14 -18.62
N GLU A 98 -7.56 0.53 -19.42
CA GLU A 98 -6.53 -0.39 -19.00
C GLU A 98 -5.20 0.05 -19.62
N ILE A 99 -4.17 0.13 -18.78
CA ILE A 99 -2.85 0.62 -19.17
C ILE A 99 -1.83 -0.44 -18.81
N PRO A 100 -1.20 -1.11 -19.80
CA PRO A 100 -0.11 -2.01 -19.52
C PRO A 100 1.10 -1.22 -19.03
N ILE A 101 1.69 -1.67 -17.94
CA ILE A 101 2.96 -1.16 -17.43
C ILE A 101 3.97 -2.31 -17.40
N HIS A 102 5.24 -1.98 -17.54
CA HIS A 102 6.34 -2.92 -17.43
C HIS A 102 7.16 -2.59 -16.19
N THR A 103 7.47 -3.60 -15.41
CA THR A 103 8.35 -3.47 -14.25
C THR A 103 9.59 -4.32 -14.43
N ASN A 104 10.71 -3.90 -13.85
CA ASN A 104 11.97 -4.64 -13.99
C ASN A 104 11.90 -6.08 -13.45
N ARG A 105 11.17 -6.30 -12.36
CA ARG A 105 11.18 -7.57 -11.62
C ARG A 105 9.93 -8.41 -11.80
N MET A 106 8.77 -7.77 -11.95
CA MET A 106 7.48 -8.48 -12.04
C MET A 106 6.96 -8.61 -13.48
N GLY A 107 7.69 -8.07 -14.46
CA GLY A 107 7.28 -8.08 -15.86
C GLY A 107 6.10 -7.13 -16.12
N GLN A 108 5.16 -7.58 -16.97
CA GLN A 108 4.01 -6.76 -17.36
C GLN A 108 2.87 -6.89 -16.35
N LEU A 109 2.33 -5.76 -15.94
CA LEU A 109 1.14 -5.62 -15.09
C LEU A 109 0.13 -4.69 -15.77
N THR A 110 -1.11 -4.70 -15.31
CA THR A 110 -2.17 -3.81 -15.81
C THR A 110 -2.58 -2.83 -14.73
N VAL A 111 -2.59 -1.55 -15.08
CA VAL A 111 -3.20 -0.49 -14.28
C VAL A 111 -4.59 -0.21 -14.84
N TYR A 112 -5.61 -0.26 -14.00
CA TYR A 112 -6.99 0.04 -14.35
C TYR A 112 -7.28 1.49 -14.03
N ASN A 113 -7.55 2.28 -15.07
CA ASN A 113 -7.89 3.70 -14.93
C ASN A 113 -9.39 3.85 -14.62
N ARG A 114 -9.70 4.30 -13.42
CA ARG A 114 -11.04 4.65 -12.96
C ARG A 114 -11.11 6.10 -12.47
N ILE A 115 -10.21 6.96 -12.95
CA ILE A 115 -10.13 8.37 -12.49
C ILE A 115 -11.43 9.12 -12.77
N ARG A 116 -12.06 8.88 -13.92
CA ARG A 116 -13.29 9.58 -14.31
C ARG A 116 -14.45 9.30 -13.35
N ASP A 117 -14.62 8.04 -12.94
CA ASP A 117 -15.78 7.59 -12.19
C ASP A 117 -15.54 7.48 -10.70
N GLN A 118 -14.30 7.22 -10.30
CA GLN A 118 -13.94 6.89 -8.92
C GLN A 118 -12.79 7.72 -8.36
N ASP A 119 -12.24 8.66 -9.16
CA ASP A 119 -11.02 9.44 -8.85
C ASP A 119 -9.88 8.53 -8.35
N ALA A 120 -9.66 7.38 -9.02
CA ALA A 120 -8.71 6.36 -8.59
C ALA A 120 -8.08 5.62 -9.77
N VAL A 121 -6.89 5.08 -9.55
CA VAL A 121 -6.30 4.02 -10.35
C VAL A 121 -6.20 2.75 -9.51
N PHE A 122 -6.28 1.58 -10.17
CA PHE A 122 -6.23 0.28 -9.50
C PHE A 122 -5.18 -0.60 -10.15
N ILE A 123 -4.68 -1.56 -9.38
CA ILE A 123 -3.83 -2.67 -9.83
C ILE A 123 -4.33 -3.97 -9.20
N SER A 124 -4.05 -5.09 -9.86
CA SER A 124 -4.42 -6.40 -9.32
C SER A 124 -3.45 -6.84 -8.22
N ALA A 125 -4.00 -7.36 -7.13
CA ALA A 125 -3.24 -8.08 -6.13
C ALA A 125 -2.84 -9.49 -6.65
N PRO A 126 -1.74 -10.05 -6.18
CA PRO A 126 -1.46 -11.48 -6.36
C PRO A 126 -2.61 -12.35 -5.82
N LYS A 127 -2.77 -13.55 -6.38
CA LYS A 127 -3.71 -14.54 -5.82
C LYS A 127 -3.28 -14.89 -4.39
N PRO A 128 -4.23 -15.07 -3.46
CA PRO A 128 -3.89 -15.29 -2.06
C PRO A 128 -3.33 -16.70 -1.84
N ALA A 129 -2.31 -16.80 -1.00
CA ALA A 129 -1.93 -18.02 -0.35
C ALA A 129 -2.33 -17.97 1.13
N TYR A 130 -3.23 -18.85 1.56
CA TYR A 130 -3.62 -18.97 2.96
C TYR A 130 -2.61 -19.84 3.69
N ILE A 131 -1.89 -19.27 4.64
CA ILE A 131 -0.82 -19.94 5.37
C ILE A 131 -1.39 -20.54 6.66
N ALA A 132 -1.22 -21.83 6.85
CA ALA A 132 -1.65 -22.48 8.09
C ALA A 132 -0.87 -21.91 9.29
N SER A 133 -1.59 -21.46 10.30
CA SER A 133 -1.01 -20.85 11.49
C SER A 133 -1.71 -21.38 12.74
N SER A 134 -0.94 -21.58 13.82
CA SER A 134 -1.47 -21.93 15.14
C SER A 134 -1.52 -20.73 16.09
N LEU A 135 -1.26 -19.52 15.59
CA LEU A 135 -1.25 -18.29 16.39
C LEU A 135 -2.60 -18.04 17.08
N GLN A 136 -2.52 -17.71 18.35
CA GLN A 136 -3.66 -17.36 19.19
C GLN A 136 -3.61 -15.88 19.59
N ALA A 137 -4.70 -15.35 20.11
CA ALA A 137 -4.75 -13.98 20.63
C ALA A 137 -3.61 -13.68 21.61
N ALA A 138 -3.30 -14.60 22.51
CA ALA A 138 -2.24 -14.45 23.51
C ALA A 138 -0.83 -14.28 22.91
N ASP A 139 -0.58 -14.78 21.70
CA ASP A 139 0.74 -14.67 21.06
C ASP A 139 1.01 -13.25 20.54
N ILE A 140 -0.03 -12.51 20.13
CA ILE A 140 0.10 -11.19 19.51
C ILE A 140 -0.37 -10.04 20.41
N SER A 141 -1.17 -10.32 21.45
CA SER A 141 -1.70 -9.28 22.33
C SER A 141 -0.59 -8.49 23.01
N ALA A 142 0.41 -9.16 23.58
CA ALA A 142 1.51 -8.51 24.29
C ALA A 142 2.35 -7.58 23.40
N PRO A 143 2.84 -7.97 22.20
CA PRO A 143 3.54 -7.07 21.28
C PRO A 143 2.68 -5.88 20.81
N LEU A 144 1.37 -6.07 20.65
CA LEU A 144 0.43 -4.99 20.33
C LEU A 144 0.04 -4.13 21.53
N ARG A 145 0.45 -4.50 22.76
CA ARG A 145 0.02 -3.88 24.03
C ARG A 145 -1.50 -3.88 24.19
N LEU A 146 -2.11 -5.02 23.86
CA LEU A 146 -3.51 -5.32 24.03
C LEU A 146 -3.72 -6.37 25.14
N SER A 147 -4.96 -6.48 25.61
CA SER A 147 -5.42 -7.68 26.30
C SER A 147 -5.98 -8.68 25.28
N ASP A 148 -5.99 -9.97 25.61
CA ASP A 148 -6.58 -10.99 24.74
C ASP A 148 -8.07 -10.74 24.46
N GLU A 149 -8.75 -10.05 25.38
CA GLU A 149 -10.17 -9.67 25.27
C GLU A 149 -10.41 -8.53 24.27
N ASP A 150 -9.39 -7.75 23.90
CA ASP A 150 -9.47 -6.71 22.88
C ASP A 150 -9.53 -7.30 21.47
N ILE A 151 -8.98 -8.53 21.29
CA ILE A 151 -9.00 -9.27 20.03
C ILE A 151 -10.39 -9.93 19.89
N SER A 152 -11.04 -9.72 18.77
CA SER A 152 -12.35 -10.28 18.49
C SER A 152 -12.29 -11.80 18.35
N ARG A 153 -13.31 -12.48 18.90
CA ARG A 153 -13.52 -13.92 18.73
C ARG A 153 -14.54 -14.23 17.66
N GLU A 154 -15.15 -13.21 17.07
CA GLU A 154 -16.12 -13.38 16.00
C GLU A 154 -15.45 -13.84 14.70
N PHE A 155 -14.24 -13.35 14.47
CA PHE A 155 -13.43 -13.69 13.30
C PHE A 155 -12.07 -14.25 13.72
N PRO A 156 -11.49 -15.21 12.96
CA PRO A 156 -10.21 -15.83 13.32
C PRO A 156 -9.01 -14.91 13.03
N LEU A 157 -7.89 -15.17 13.70
CA LEU A 157 -6.57 -14.74 13.24
C LEU A 157 -6.20 -15.56 12.00
N GLU A 158 -5.75 -14.91 10.93
CA GLU A 158 -5.29 -15.60 9.72
C GLU A 158 -4.02 -14.99 9.16
N VAL A 159 -3.19 -15.83 8.56
CA VAL A 159 -2.00 -15.41 7.82
C VAL A 159 -2.26 -15.61 6.33
N ILE A 160 -2.19 -14.51 5.57
CA ILE A 160 -2.49 -14.51 4.13
C ILE A 160 -1.33 -13.82 3.41
N ASP A 161 -0.77 -14.50 2.41
CA ASP A 161 0.15 -13.88 1.46
C ASP A 161 -0.64 -13.39 0.24
N ALA A 162 -0.69 -12.08 0.04
CA ALA A 162 -1.22 -11.42 -1.14
C ALA A 162 -0.19 -10.41 -1.69
N GLY A 163 1.08 -10.82 -1.68
CA GLY A 163 2.26 -10.02 -2.05
C GLY A 163 3.15 -9.66 -0.87
N LEU A 164 2.60 -9.66 0.34
CA LEU A 164 3.30 -9.66 1.64
C LEU A 164 2.58 -10.63 2.57
N ILE A 165 3.34 -11.38 3.35
CA ILE A 165 2.79 -12.30 4.37
C ILE A 165 2.20 -11.45 5.50
N THR A 166 0.87 -11.40 5.54
CA THR A 166 0.10 -10.51 6.40
C THR A 166 -0.64 -11.31 7.47
N LEU A 167 -0.37 -11.01 8.75
CA LEU A 167 -1.23 -11.47 9.84
C LEU A 167 -2.43 -10.53 9.97
N ILE A 168 -3.63 -11.05 9.84
CA ILE A 168 -4.89 -10.32 10.02
C ILE A 168 -5.40 -10.51 11.44
N VAL A 169 -5.63 -9.39 12.15
CA VAL A 169 -6.03 -9.38 13.56
C VAL A 169 -7.33 -8.58 13.73
N PRO A 170 -8.46 -9.23 14.01
CA PRO A 170 -9.73 -8.57 14.29
C PRO A 170 -9.75 -7.95 15.68
N LEU A 171 -10.24 -6.72 15.81
CA LEU A 171 -10.42 -6.06 17.10
C LEU A 171 -11.91 -5.77 17.39
N ASN A 172 -12.27 -5.80 18.68
CA ASN A 172 -13.64 -5.56 19.13
C ASN A 172 -14.07 -4.08 19.08
N SER A 173 -13.13 -3.15 18.93
CA SER A 173 -13.41 -1.72 19.11
C SER A 173 -12.51 -0.84 18.26
N PHE A 174 -13.13 0.10 17.53
CA PHE A 174 -12.42 1.18 16.84
C PHE A 174 -11.56 2.01 17.80
N GLN A 175 -12.10 2.39 18.98
CA GLN A 175 -11.38 3.20 19.97
C GLN A 175 -10.10 2.50 20.41
N LYS A 176 -10.17 1.17 20.60
CA LYS A 176 -8.98 0.39 20.95
C LYS A 176 -7.99 0.39 19.77
N LEU A 177 -8.46 0.14 18.56
CA LEU A 177 -7.63 0.12 17.35
C LEU A 177 -6.82 1.41 17.20
N VAL A 178 -7.45 2.58 17.29
CA VAL A 178 -6.74 3.87 17.12
C VAL A 178 -5.83 4.23 18.27
N SER A 179 -6.08 3.71 19.47
CA SER A 179 -5.29 3.98 20.67
C SER A 179 -4.04 3.11 20.84
N ILE A 180 -3.90 2.05 20.04
CA ILE A 180 -2.76 1.12 20.12
C ILE A 180 -1.46 1.86 19.81
N TYR A 181 -0.47 1.66 20.67
CA TYR A 181 0.92 2.01 20.45
C TYR A 181 1.79 0.78 20.73
N PRO A 182 2.10 -0.02 19.73
CA PRO A 182 2.78 -1.30 19.89
C PRO A 182 4.18 -1.16 20.53
N ASP A 183 4.64 -2.26 21.08
CA ASP A 183 6.05 -2.42 21.43
C ASP A 183 6.84 -2.76 20.15
N GLU A 184 7.47 -1.76 19.53
CA GLU A 184 8.11 -1.94 18.23
C GLU A 184 9.17 -3.05 18.23
N PRO A 185 10.11 -3.13 19.19
CA PRO A 185 11.08 -4.23 19.27
C PRO A 185 10.40 -5.59 19.41
N GLY A 186 9.45 -5.72 20.32
CA GLY A 186 8.71 -6.97 20.54
C GLY A 186 7.87 -7.37 19.32
N LEU A 187 7.24 -6.40 18.67
CA LEU A 187 6.47 -6.67 17.43
C LEU A 187 7.38 -7.10 16.27
N LYS A 188 8.58 -6.51 16.17
CA LYS A 188 9.58 -6.91 15.17
C LYS A 188 10.08 -8.34 15.42
N GLU A 189 10.39 -8.67 16.67
CA GLU A 189 10.80 -10.01 17.05
C GLU A 189 9.70 -11.04 16.74
N PHE A 190 8.45 -10.74 17.09
CA PHE A 190 7.29 -11.56 16.75
C PHE A 190 7.18 -11.80 15.25
N CYS A 191 7.29 -10.77 14.42
CA CYS A 191 7.25 -10.89 12.96
C CYS A 191 8.37 -11.79 12.42
N LEU A 192 9.59 -11.64 12.94
CA LEU A 192 10.73 -12.44 12.51
C LEU A 192 10.60 -13.91 12.91
N GLN A 193 10.11 -14.20 14.13
CA GLN A 193 9.93 -15.56 14.62
C GLN A 193 8.83 -16.34 13.91
N ASN A 194 7.80 -15.64 13.40
CA ASN A 194 6.62 -16.24 12.77
C ASN A 194 6.61 -16.10 11.24
N ASP A 195 7.70 -15.60 10.65
CA ASP A 195 7.83 -15.33 9.21
C ASP A 195 6.70 -14.45 8.65
N ILE A 196 6.28 -13.45 9.43
CA ILE A 196 5.26 -12.47 9.06
C ILE A 196 5.95 -11.21 8.55
N ASP A 197 5.48 -10.65 7.43
CA ASP A 197 6.01 -9.40 6.89
C ASP A 197 5.36 -8.19 7.55
N ILE A 198 4.02 -8.20 7.64
CA ILE A 198 3.23 -7.10 8.20
C ILE A 198 2.07 -7.64 9.04
N ILE A 199 1.58 -6.81 9.97
CA ILE A 199 0.41 -7.11 10.78
C ILE A 199 -0.65 -6.07 10.45
N LEU A 200 -1.81 -6.52 9.97
CA LEU A 200 -2.98 -5.68 9.76
C LEU A 200 -3.98 -5.94 10.88
N ILE A 201 -4.26 -4.91 11.67
CA ILE A 201 -5.36 -4.92 12.64
C ILE A 201 -6.56 -4.20 12.05
N PHE A 202 -7.78 -4.67 12.33
CA PHE A 202 -8.99 -4.05 11.80
C PHE A 202 -10.16 -4.02 12.80
N SER A 203 -11.07 -3.07 12.56
CA SER A 203 -12.41 -3.01 13.15
C SER A 203 -13.44 -2.82 12.02
N LEU A 204 -14.60 -3.46 12.14
CA LEU A 204 -15.74 -3.26 11.23
C LEU A 204 -16.61 -2.05 11.62
N ASP A 205 -16.09 -1.17 12.46
CA ASP A 205 -16.73 0.07 12.90
C ASP A 205 -15.89 1.27 12.39
N PRO A 206 -16.01 1.63 11.10
CA PRO A 206 -15.30 2.77 10.53
C PRO A 206 -15.89 4.11 11.00
N VAL A 207 -15.12 5.18 10.93
CA VAL A 207 -15.61 6.53 11.27
C VAL A 207 -16.56 7.06 10.21
N ASP A 208 -16.24 6.88 8.93
CA ASP A 208 -17.15 7.15 7.82
C ASP A 208 -17.90 5.86 7.49
N THR A 209 -19.20 5.82 7.74
CA THR A 209 -20.06 4.67 7.48
C THR A 209 -20.21 4.27 6.02
N ASN A 210 -19.67 5.06 5.08
CA ASN A 210 -19.54 4.67 3.68
C ASN A 210 -18.35 3.70 3.45
N ASN A 211 -17.44 3.58 4.41
CA ASN A 211 -16.34 2.62 4.38
C ASN A 211 -16.78 1.30 5.03
N ILE A 212 -16.14 0.19 4.63
CA ILE A 212 -16.51 -1.14 5.13
C ILE A 212 -15.79 -1.49 6.45
N ALA A 213 -14.60 -0.92 6.66
CA ALA A 213 -13.77 -1.20 7.82
C ALA A 213 -12.74 -0.07 8.05
N HIS A 214 -12.17 -0.08 9.25
CA HIS A 214 -10.99 0.71 9.60
C HIS A 214 -9.82 -0.22 9.87
N THR A 215 -8.63 0.09 9.33
CA THR A 215 -7.42 -0.72 9.46
C THR A 215 -6.24 0.09 9.96
N ARG A 216 -5.25 -0.59 10.58
CA ARG A 216 -3.87 -0.12 10.72
C ARG A 216 -2.92 -1.22 10.33
N VAL A 217 -1.79 -0.86 9.75
CA VAL A 217 -0.79 -1.82 9.29
C VAL A 217 0.55 -1.52 9.93
N PHE A 218 1.07 -2.50 10.67
CA PHE A 218 2.39 -2.42 11.29
C PHE A 218 3.41 -3.22 10.48
N ALA A 219 4.57 -2.60 10.25
CA ALA A 219 5.61 -3.13 9.37
C ALA A 219 7.03 -3.06 9.98
N PRO A 220 7.22 -3.50 11.24
CA PRO A 220 8.47 -3.29 11.96
C PRO A 220 9.67 -4.04 11.35
N LYS A 221 9.42 -5.10 10.58
CA LYS A 221 10.44 -5.84 9.82
C LYS A 221 11.11 -4.98 8.75
N PHE A 222 10.41 -3.97 8.21
CA PHE A 222 10.91 -3.06 7.19
C PHE A 222 11.57 -1.78 7.74
N GLY A 223 11.70 -1.67 9.08
CA GLY A 223 12.42 -0.57 9.72
C GLY A 223 11.57 0.64 10.08
N TYR A 224 10.25 0.52 10.04
CA TYR A 224 9.28 1.51 10.52
C TYR A 224 8.10 0.81 11.19
N LEU A 225 7.55 1.45 12.22
CA LEU A 225 6.50 0.83 13.02
C LEU A 225 5.20 0.67 12.24
N GLU A 226 4.74 1.71 11.55
CA GLU A 226 3.42 1.74 10.92
C GLU A 226 3.50 2.27 9.48
N ASP A 227 2.84 1.57 8.56
CA ASP A 227 2.67 2.02 7.17
C ASP A 227 1.36 2.83 7.05
N PRO A 228 1.42 4.07 6.55
CA PRO A 228 0.27 4.98 6.56
C PRO A 228 -0.89 4.54 5.66
N ALA A 229 -0.61 3.82 4.57
CA ALA A 229 -1.62 3.27 3.66
C ALA A 229 -1.02 2.15 2.80
N THR A 230 -1.52 0.92 2.97
CA THR A 230 -0.90 -0.30 2.48
C THR A 230 -1.79 -1.04 1.49
N GLY A 231 -1.41 -1.05 0.22
CA GLY A 231 -2.15 -1.79 -0.81
C GLY A 231 -2.13 -3.30 -0.60
N SER A 232 -0.95 -3.89 -0.37
CA SER A 232 -0.78 -5.34 -0.16
C SER A 232 -1.47 -5.83 1.11
N GLY A 233 -1.33 -5.11 2.24
CA GLY A 233 -2.02 -5.46 3.49
C GLY A 233 -3.54 -5.44 3.33
N ASN A 234 -4.10 -4.39 2.73
CA ASN A 234 -5.54 -4.33 2.47
C ASN A 234 -6.00 -5.31 1.39
N SER A 235 -5.11 -5.78 0.51
CA SER A 235 -5.43 -6.88 -0.41
C SER A 235 -5.59 -8.20 0.33
N ALA A 236 -4.67 -8.52 1.26
CA ALA A 236 -4.80 -9.69 2.12
C ALA A 236 -6.09 -9.62 2.95
N PHE A 237 -6.42 -8.44 3.50
CA PHE A 237 -7.67 -8.19 4.19
C PHE A 237 -8.90 -8.32 3.28
N GLY A 238 -8.82 -7.89 2.02
CA GLY A 238 -9.88 -8.08 1.03
C GLY A 238 -10.21 -9.56 0.80
N TYR A 239 -9.18 -10.40 0.64
CA TYR A 239 -9.36 -11.84 0.54
C TYR A 239 -9.89 -12.48 1.83
N TYR A 240 -9.45 -11.97 2.98
CA TYR A 240 -10.00 -12.36 4.28
C TYR A 240 -11.50 -12.05 4.36
N MET A 241 -11.90 -10.84 4.00
CA MET A 241 -13.31 -10.42 4.02
C MET A 241 -14.19 -11.26 3.07
N LEU A 242 -13.68 -11.59 1.88
CA LEU A 242 -14.39 -12.49 0.95
C LEU A 242 -14.58 -13.89 1.55
N LYS A 243 -13.53 -14.45 2.16
CA LYS A 243 -13.55 -15.78 2.77
C LYS A 243 -14.54 -15.91 3.93
N HIS A 244 -14.71 -14.84 4.70
CA HIS A 244 -15.55 -14.81 5.90
C HIS A 244 -16.91 -14.14 5.66
N ASP A 245 -17.33 -13.96 4.40
CA ASP A 245 -18.62 -13.37 4.01
C ASP A 245 -18.88 -11.96 4.58
N ILE A 246 -17.80 -11.22 4.94
CA ILE A 246 -17.86 -9.83 5.41
C ILE A 246 -18.13 -8.88 4.24
N TRP A 247 -17.64 -9.23 3.06
CA TRP A 247 -17.69 -8.43 1.85
C TRP A 247 -18.05 -9.29 0.63
N ASN A 248 -18.86 -8.73 -0.26
CA ASN A 248 -19.35 -9.44 -1.46
C ASN A 248 -18.53 -9.17 -2.74
N GLY A 249 -17.40 -8.47 -2.62
CA GLY A 249 -16.52 -8.13 -3.75
C GLY A 249 -16.91 -6.86 -4.52
N SER A 250 -18.03 -6.19 -4.20
CA SER A 250 -18.37 -4.92 -4.84
C SER A 250 -17.36 -3.83 -4.46
N LEU A 251 -17.26 -2.76 -5.28
CA LEU A 251 -16.39 -1.64 -4.95
C LEU A 251 -16.66 -1.14 -3.53
N CYS A 252 -15.62 -1.09 -2.70
CA CYS A 252 -15.69 -0.55 -1.35
C CYS A 252 -14.44 0.29 -1.03
N SER A 253 -14.52 1.03 0.06
CA SER A 253 -13.39 1.78 0.61
C SER A 253 -13.10 1.31 2.04
N ILE A 254 -11.83 1.35 2.41
CA ILE A 254 -11.31 1.03 3.74
C ILE A 254 -10.57 2.26 4.24
N GLU A 255 -10.85 2.67 5.47
CA GLU A 255 -10.05 3.67 6.17
C GLU A 255 -8.77 3.03 6.69
N GLN A 256 -7.65 3.73 6.56
CA GLN A 256 -6.40 3.31 7.21
C GLN A 256 -5.73 4.47 7.94
N GLY A 257 -5.31 4.20 9.17
CA GLY A 257 -4.51 5.10 9.99
C GLY A 257 -4.80 4.94 11.48
N GLY A 258 -3.89 5.49 12.30
CA GLY A 258 -4.02 5.51 13.74
C GLY A 258 -4.81 6.73 14.24
N ASN A 259 -4.22 7.48 15.18
CA ASN A 259 -4.85 8.67 15.76
C ASN A 259 -4.71 9.90 14.83
N ASN A 260 -5.15 9.78 13.59
CA ASN A 260 -5.14 10.83 12.59
C ASN A 260 -6.48 11.59 12.60
N ARG A 261 -6.47 12.86 12.19
CA ARG A 261 -7.71 13.62 12.01
C ARG A 261 -8.47 13.21 10.76
N VAL A 262 -7.74 12.82 9.71
CA VAL A 262 -8.28 12.37 8.44
C VAL A 262 -7.53 11.10 8.04
N PHE A 263 -8.28 10.03 7.80
CA PHE A 263 -7.72 8.73 7.44
C PHE A 263 -7.42 8.63 5.95
N ASN A 264 -6.46 7.80 5.61
CA ASN A 264 -6.20 7.43 4.22
C ASN A 264 -7.29 6.46 3.73
N SER A 265 -7.48 6.37 2.42
CA SER A 265 -8.54 5.57 1.82
C SER A 265 -7.99 4.63 0.77
N ILE A 266 -8.10 3.33 1.02
CA ILE A 266 -7.81 2.28 0.07
C ILE A 266 -9.12 1.76 -0.50
N LYS A 267 -9.22 1.71 -1.83
CA LYS A 267 -10.37 1.13 -2.52
C LYS A 267 -10.07 -0.31 -2.90
N LEU A 268 -11.04 -1.19 -2.71
CA LEU A 268 -10.99 -2.58 -3.14
C LEU A 268 -12.16 -2.90 -4.05
N GLN A 269 -11.92 -3.80 -5.00
CA GLN A 269 -12.94 -4.41 -5.84
C GLN A 269 -12.50 -5.83 -6.22
N PHE A 270 -13.41 -6.80 -6.16
CA PHE A 270 -13.17 -8.15 -6.67
C PHE A 270 -13.96 -8.33 -7.95
N GLN A 271 -13.28 -8.56 -9.05
CA GLN A 271 -13.86 -8.67 -10.38
C GLN A 271 -13.05 -9.68 -11.21
N ASP A 272 -13.73 -10.57 -11.96
CA ASP A 272 -13.11 -11.53 -12.86
C ASP A 272 -12.01 -12.38 -12.18
N ASP A 273 -12.29 -12.85 -10.97
CA ASP A 273 -11.35 -13.60 -10.10
C ASP A 273 -10.07 -12.84 -9.72
N LEU A 274 -10.07 -11.53 -9.88
CA LEU A 274 -8.99 -10.63 -9.48
C LEU A 274 -9.44 -9.70 -8.35
N LEU A 275 -8.65 -9.62 -7.30
CA LEU A 275 -8.79 -8.55 -6.32
C LEU A 275 -8.00 -7.35 -6.82
N LEU A 276 -8.68 -6.25 -7.01
CA LEU A 276 -8.12 -4.96 -7.37
C LEU A 276 -8.01 -4.11 -6.12
N PHE A 277 -6.86 -3.48 -5.91
CA PHE A 277 -6.69 -2.43 -4.94
C PHE A 277 -6.24 -1.13 -5.59
N GLY A 278 -6.65 -0.02 -5.06
CA GLY A 278 -6.35 1.26 -5.67
C GLY A 278 -6.76 2.44 -4.81
N GLY A 279 -6.66 3.61 -5.40
CA GLY A 279 -7.06 4.83 -4.73
C GLY A 279 -6.69 6.09 -5.50
N LYS A 280 -7.03 7.20 -4.90
CA LYS A 280 -6.64 8.54 -5.30
C LYS A 280 -5.18 8.78 -4.89
N ALA A 281 -4.50 9.68 -5.61
CA ALA A 281 -3.23 10.21 -5.15
C ALA A 281 -3.21 11.75 -5.25
N THR A 282 -2.37 12.37 -4.46
CA THR A 282 -2.22 13.83 -4.42
C THR A 282 -0.78 14.22 -4.69
N ILE A 283 -0.56 15.02 -5.73
CA ILE A 283 0.74 15.63 -6.00
C ILE A 283 0.99 16.72 -4.95
N ARG A 284 2.07 16.59 -4.18
CA ARG A 284 2.48 17.57 -3.16
C ARG A 284 3.61 18.46 -3.61
N ILE A 285 4.52 17.91 -4.43
CA ILE A 285 5.64 18.66 -5.02
C ILE A 285 5.68 18.31 -6.50
N ASP A 286 5.81 19.30 -7.36
CA ASP A 286 6.04 19.17 -8.79
C ASP A 286 7.17 20.10 -9.20
N GLY A 287 8.23 19.58 -9.79
CA GLY A 287 9.40 20.33 -10.12
C GLY A 287 10.50 19.52 -10.78
N VAL A 288 11.75 19.86 -10.47
CA VAL A 288 12.92 19.18 -11.02
C VAL A 288 13.87 18.73 -9.91
N TYR A 289 14.54 17.62 -10.15
CA TYR A 289 15.57 17.05 -9.31
C TYR A 289 16.93 17.18 -10.04
N TYR A 290 17.93 17.65 -9.33
CA TYR A 290 19.30 17.82 -9.82
C TYR A 290 20.19 16.72 -9.26
N TYR A 291 20.80 15.94 -10.13
CA TYR A 291 21.69 14.86 -9.74
C TYR A 291 22.95 14.81 -10.60
#